data_09a3cbc66e405e7f1164ecc5b2102b67
#
_entry.id   09a3cbc66e405e7f1164ecc5b2102b67
#
_cell.length_a   1.000
_cell.length_b   1.000
_cell.length_c   1.000
_cell.angle_alpha   90.00
_cell.angle_beta   90.00
_cell.angle_gamma   90.00
#
_symmetry.space_group_name_H-M   'P 1'
#
loop_
_entity.id
_entity.type
_entity.pdbx_description
1 polymer ?
#
loop_
_entity_poly.entity_id
_entity_poly.type
_entity_poly.pdbx_seq_one_letter_code
_entity_poly.pdbx_strand_id
1 'polypeptide(L)'
;MASPSTEAVHPAVPGSTLISGISLYYTTVFSVSAFLLYVIGSEITRYLSRVPNLPGPRGLPIVGSLPWLWGKVHEEQFRLWSKEYGDVFQVQLGERTAVVVNSASAARSLFLGQREAMNSRPLFYVLHGKVQGGSPVTSIGTSPWNESCKRRRKIGATAMNKVAVDSYQPVS
;
A
#
# COMPACT_ATOMS: atom_id res chain seq x y z
N MET A 1 -25.25 -34.15 66.48
CA MET A 1 -26.05 -32.94 66.29
C MET A 1 -25.17 -31.93 65.54
N ALA A 2 -25.36 -31.84 64.24
CA ALA A 2 -24.57 -30.93 63.38
C ALA A 2 -25.53 -29.73 63.06
N SER A 3 -25.06 -28.53 63.37
CA SER A 3 -25.74 -27.27 63.06
C SER A 3 -25.59 -26.95 61.58
N PRO A 4 -26.66 -26.50 60.90
CA PRO A 4 -26.53 -26.04 59.51
C PRO A 4 -25.94 -24.64 59.52
N SER A 5 -24.82 -24.47 58.79
CA SER A 5 -24.23 -23.19 58.47
C SER A 5 -25.13 -22.41 57.54
N THR A 6 -25.69 -21.31 58.04
CA THR A 6 -26.48 -20.35 57.24
C THR A 6 -25.52 -19.61 56.31
N GLU A 7 -25.56 -19.94 55.05
CA GLU A 7 -24.87 -19.20 53.95
C GLU A 7 -25.59 -17.86 53.75
N ALA A 8 -24.95 -16.78 54.13
CA ALA A 8 -25.46 -15.43 53.95
C ALA A 8 -25.45 -15.07 52.48
N VAL A 9 -26.62 -15.12 51.85
CA VAL A 9 -26.83 -14.59 50.51
C VAL A 9 -26.67 -13.06 50.58
N HIS A 10 -25.54 -12.57 50.11
CA HIS A 10 -25.29 -11.14 49.93
C HIS A 10 -26.26 -10.62 48.82
N PRO A 11 -27.12 -9.64 49.10
CA PRO A 11 -27.94 -9.04 48.04
C PRO A 11 -27.03 -8.29 47.07
N ALA A 12 -27.11 -8.64 45.81
CA ALA A 12 -26.41 -7.91 44.73
C ALA A 12 -26.84 -6.44 44.73
N VAL A 13 -25.89 -5.54 44.93
CA VAL A 13 -26.14 -4.10 44.96
C VAL A 13 -26.59 -3.64 43.57
N PRO A 14 -27.82 -3.15 43.38
CA PRO A 14 -28.37 -2.82 42.04
C PRO A 14 -27.62 -1.65 41.34
N GLY A 15 -26.77 -0.94 42.04
CA GLY A 15 -25.98 0.17 41.45
C GLY A 15 -24.84 -0.25 40.53
N SER A 16 -24.29 -1.45 40.70
CA SER A 16 -23.14 -1.89 39.89
C SER A 16 -23.50 -2.19 38.42
N THR A 17 -24.70 -2.68 38.17
CA THR A 17 -25.22 -2.99 36.83
C THR A 17 -25.57 -1.73 36.03
N LEU A 18 -26.12 -0.71 36.71
CA LEU A 18 -26.42 0.58 36.07
C LEU A 18 -25.17 1.35 35.70
N ILE A 19 -24.17 1.37 36.58
CA ILE A 19 -22.85 2.03 36.31
C ILE A 19 -22.13 1.34 35.17
N SER A 20 -22.14 0.01 35.11
CA SER A 20 -21.53 -0.74 34.01
C SER A 20 -22.26 -0.51 32.68
N GLY A 21 -23.59 -0.40 32.67
CA GLY A 21 -24.39 -0.09 31.48
C GLY A 21 -24.10 1.31 30.92
N ILE A 22 -24.00 2.31 31.78
CA ILE A 22 -23.68 3.69 31.41
C ILE A 22 -22.25 3.77 30.85
N SER A 23 -21.31 3.12 31.50
CA SER A 23 -19.91 3.06 31.01
C SER A 23 -19.81 2.39 29.63
N LEU A 24 -20.51 1.28 29.43
CA LEU A 24 -20.55 0.59 28.15
C LEU A 24 -21.16 1.47 27.05
N TYR A 25 -22.21 2.20 27.34
CA TYR A 25 -22.82 3.15 26.39
C TYR A 25 -21.82 4.22 25.93
N TYR A 26 -21.14 4.90 26.88
CA TYR A 26 -20.17 5.93 26.52
C TYR A 26 -18.94 5.36 25.78
N THR A 27 -18.47 4.17 26.13
CA THR A 27 -17.36 3.52 25.40
C THR A 27 -17.76 3.14 23.98
N THR A 28 -18.98 2.66 23.75
CA THR A 28 -19.47 2.34 22.40
C THR A 28 -19.66 3.61 21.57
N VAL A 29 -20.27 4.65 22.12
CA VAL A 29 -20.43 5.95 21.42
C VAL A 29 -19.07 6.53 21.05
N PHE A 30 -18.12 6.52 21.99
CA PHE A 30 -16.75 7.01 21.73
C PHE A 30 -16.06 6.21 20.63
N SER A 31 -16.14 4.87 20.68
CA SER A 31 -15.52 4.01 19.66
C SER A 31 -16.13 4.23 18.27
N VAL A 32 -17.46 4.36 18.18
CA VAL A 32 -18.13 4.65 16.91
C VAL A 32 -17.74 6.03 16.38
N SER A 33 -17.70 7.05 17.25
CA SER A 33 -17.28 8.40 16.85
C SER A 33 -15.83 8.42 16.36
N ALA A 34 -14.91 7.75 17.06
CA ALA A 34 -13.51 7.66 16.67
C ALA A 34 -13.36 6.93 15.32
N PHE A 35 -14.13 5.86 15.11
CA PHE A 35 -14.14 5.15 13.84
C PHE A 35 -14.65 6.02 12.69
N LEU A 36 -15.73 6.75 12.88
CA LEU A 36 -16.27 7.68 11.87
C LEU A 36 -15.27 8.79 11.53
N LEU A 37 -14.64 9.38 12.54
CA LEU A 37 -13.59 10.40 12.32
C LEU A 37 -12.38 9.82 11.55
N TYR A 38 -11.99 8.59 11.84
CA TYR A 38 -10.94 7.89 11.10
C TYR A 38 -11.33 7.67 9.63
N VAL A 39 -12.55 7.22 9.36
CA VAL A 39 -13.07 7.03 7.98
C VAL A 39 -13.08 8.35 7.23
N ILE A 40 -13.59 9.42 7.84
CA ILE A 40 -13.63 10.75 7.22
C ILE A 40 -12.21 11.26 6.93
N GLY A 41 -11.30 11.16 7.88
CA GLY A 41 -9.90 11.54 7.70
C GLY A 41 -9.21 10.76 6.59
N SER A 42 -9.45 9.45 6.52
CA SER A 42 -8.95 8.59 5.44
C SER A 42 -9.49 9.03 4.06
N GLU A 43 -10.79 9.35 3.95
CA GLU A 43 -11.39 9.82 2.70
C GLU A 43 -10.82 11.18 2.26
N ILE A 44 -10.61 12.10 3.20
CA ILE A 44 -10.00 13.41 2.91
C ILE A 44 -8.58 13.21 2.38
N THR A 45 -7.77 12.40 3.07
CA THR A 45 -6.39 12.10 2.66
C THR A 45 -6.35 11.47 1.26
N ARG A 46 -7.25 10.54 0.98
CA ARG A 46 -7.40 9.90 -0.33
C ARG A 46 -7.80 10.91 -1.40
N TYR A 47 -8.76 11.77 -1.12
CA TYR A 47 -9.19 12.82 -2.06
C TYR A 47 -8.03 13.76 -2.41
N LEU A 48 -7.26 14.18 -1.42
CA LEU A 48 -6.10 15.05 -1.60
C LEU A 48 -4.93 14.35 -2.33
N SER A 49 -4.80 13.03 -2.20
CA SER A 49 -3.75 12.25 -2.88
C SER A 49 -4.08 11.89 -4.32
N ARG A 50 -5.31 12.12 -4.78
CA ARG A 50 -5.69 11.87 -6.17
C ARG A 50 -5.05 12.87 -7.11
N VAL A 51 -4.61 12.37 -8.26
CA VAL A 51 -4.13 13.24 -9.34
C VAL A 51 -5.33 13.94 -10.00
N PRO A 52 -5.36 15.27 -10.02
CA PRO A 52 -6.46 16.00 -10.66
C PRO A 52 -6.62 15.60 -12.14
N ASN A 53 -7.86 15.54 -12.61
CA ASN A 53 -8.20 15.24 -14.01
C ASN A 53 -7.75 13.87 -14.53
N LEU A 54 -7.24 12.97 -13.69
CA LEU A 54 -6.91 11.62 -14.11
C LEU A 54 -8.07 10.67 -13.77
N PRO A 55 -8.64 9.98 -14.78
CA PRO A 55 -9.75 9.04 -14.57
C PRO A 55 -9.29 7.82 -13.78
N GLY A 56 -10.24 7.08 -13.24
CA GLY A 56 -9.95 5.83 -12.54
C GLY A 56 -11.10 5.33 -11.69
N PRO A 57 -11.10 4.04 -11.29
CA PRO A 57 -12.16 3.43 -10.53
C PRO A 57 -12.32 4.11 -9.17
N ARG A 58 -13.58 4.25 -8.75
CA ARG A 58 -13.89 4.69 -7.40
C ARG A 58 -13.66 3.53 -6.45
N GLY A 59 -12.72 3.69 -5.54
CA GLY A 59 -12.46 2.70 -4.50
C GLY A 59 -13.46 2.76 -3.35
N LEU A 60 -13.53 1.70 -2.55
CA LEU A 60 -14.24 1.69 -1.28
C LEU A 60 -13.49 2.52 -0.22
N PRO A 61 -14.20 3.05 0.79
CA PRO A 61 -13.55 3.71 1.92
C PRO A 61 -12.45 2.84 2.53
N ILE A 62 -11.35 3.46 2.97
CA ILE A 62 -10.19 2.83 3.62
C ILE A 62 -9.39 1.91 2.68
N VAL A 63 -10.01 0.91 2.07
CA VAL A 63 -9.34 -0.13 1.29
C VAL A 63 -9.13 0.21 -0.19
N GLY A 64 -9.81 1.24 -0.69
CA GLY A 64 -9.69 1.65 -2.08
C GLY A 64 -10.17 0.59 -3.07
N SER A 65 -9.40 0.34 -4.10
CA SER A 65 -9.69 -0.64 -5.17
C SER A 65 -9.12 -2.04 -4.89
N LEU A 66 -8.54 -2.28 -3.71
CA LEU A 66 -7.97 -3.58 -3.34
C LEU A 66 -8.94 -4.77 -3.47
N PRO A 67 -10.24 -4.66 -3.08
CA PRO A 67 -11.16 -5.79 -3.19
C PRO A 67 -11.38 -6.27 -4.63
N TRP A 68 -11.29 -5.38 -5.62
CA TRP A 68 -11.41 -5.76 -7.04
C TRP A 68 -10.18 -6.46 -7.59
N LEU A 69 -9.01 -6.29 -6.92
CA LEU A 69 -7.75 -6.93 -7.28
C LEU A 69 -7.54 -8.25 -6.53
N TRP A 70 -8.29 -8.50 -5.47
CA TRP A 70 -8.12 -9.68 -4.64
C TRP A 70 -8.45 -10.96 -5.39
N GLY A 71 -7.52 -11.92 -5.39
CA GLY A 71 -7.70 -13.22 -6.04
C GLY A 71 -7.75 -13.19 -7.57
N LYS A 72 -7.47 -12.04 -8.18
CA LYS A 72 -7.45 -11.89 -9.64
C LYS A 72 -6.04 -11.65 -10.15
N VAL A 73 -5.84 -11.96 -11.43
CA VAL A 73 -4.63 -11.56 -12.16
C VAL A 73 -4.69 -10.05 -12.36
N HIS A 74 -3.76 -9.32 -11.73
CA HIS A 74 -3.79 -7.85 -11.71
C HIS A 74 -3.72 -7.24 -13.11
N GLU A 75 -2.93 -7.83 -14.00
CA GLU A 75 -2.75 -7.40 -15.39
C GLU A 75 -4.07 -7.43 -16.17
N GLU A 76 -4.86 -8.47 -15.99
CA GLU A 76 -6.17 -8.59 -16.65
C GLU A 76 -7.15 -7.52 -16.12
N GLN A 77 -7.16 -7.29 -14.82
CA GLN A 77 -8.02 -6.25 -14.24
C GLN A 77 -7.60 -4.85 -14.73
N PHE A 78 -6.31 -4.57 -14.83
CA PHE A 78 -5.81 -3.30 -15.38
C PHE A 78 -6.13 -3.18 -16.87
N ARG A 79 -6.09 -4.26 -17.62
CA ARG A 79 -6.50 -4.30 -19.02
C ARG A 79 -8.01 -4.01 -19.21
N LEU A 80 -8.85 -4.49 -18.31
CA LEU A 80 -10.27 -4.17 -18.33
C LEU A 80 -10.50 -2.69 -18.00
N TRP A 81 -9.85 -2.17 -16.97
CA TRP A 81 -9.95 -0.77 -16.60
C TRP A 81 -9.37 0.19 -17.65
N SER A 82 -8.35 -0.21 -18.39
CA SER A 82 -7.84 0.64 -19.48
C SER A 82 -8.83 0.82 -20.61
N LYS A 83 -9.73 -0.14 -20.85
CA LYS A 83 -10.82 0.02 -21.83
C LYS A 83 -11.88 1.01 -21.38
N GLU A 84 -12.08 1.17 -20.08
CA GLU A 84 -13.07 2.04 -19.47
C GLU A 84 -12.51 3.45 -19.22
N TYR A 85 -11.30 3.55 -18.69
CA TYR A 85 -10.68 4.79 -18.21
C TYR A 85 -9.59 5.32 -19.14
N GLY A 86 -9.21 4.56 -20.17
CA GLY A 86 -8.15 4.93 -21.10
C GLY A 86 -6.78 4.38 -20.72
N ASP A 87 -5.77 4.77 -21.51
CA ASP A 87 -4.40 4.23 -21.43
C ASP A 87 -3.65 4.63 -20.17
N VAL A 88 -4.03 5.72 -19.54
CA VAL A 88 -3.44 6.22 -18.29
C VAL A 88 -4.57 6.52 -17.32
N PHE A 89 -4.56 5.85 -16.18
CA PHE A 89 -5.58 6.02 -15.15
C PHE A 89 -4.98 5.85 -13.75
N GLN A 90 -5.71 6.31 -12.74
CA GLN A 90 -5.29 6.17 -11.35
C GLN A 90 -6.11 5.11 -10.61
N VAL A 91 -5.43 4.36 -9.75
CA VAL A 91 -6.04 3.34 -8.90
C VAL A 91 -5.69 3.64 -7.44
N GLN A 92 -6.69 3.54 -6.58
CA GLN A 92 -6.50 3.73 -5.16
C GLN A 92 -6.21 2.39 -4.47
N LEU A 93 -5.02 2.24 -3.91
CA LEU A 93 -4.58 1.04 -3.17
C LEU A 93 -4.47 1.37 -1.68
N GLY A 94 -5.57 1.21 -0.94
CA GLY A 94 -5.68 1.72 0.43
C GLY A 94 -5.53 3.25 0.45
N GLU A 95 -4.58 3.75 1.20
CA GLU A 95 -4.26 5.19 1.29
C GLU A 95 -3.33 5.70 0.18
N ARG A 96 -2.83 4.84 -0.68
CA ARG A 96 -1.88 5.20 -1.74
C ARG A 96 -2.57 5.26 -3.09
N THR A 97 -2.29 6.33 -3.83
CA THR A 97 -2.68 6.45 -5.24
C THR A 97 -1.57 5.91 -6.11
N ALA A 98 -1.90 4.99 -7.01
CA ALA A 98 -1.01 4.49 -8.05
C ALA A 98 -1.51 4.94 -9.42
N VAL A 99 -0.60 5.40 -10.28
CA VAL A 99 -0.91 5.70 -11.67
C VAL A 99 -0.52 4.48 -12.51
N VAL A 100 -1.49 3.95 -13.24
CA VAL A 100 -1.31 2.81 -14.14
C VAL A 100 -1.19 3.34 -15.56
N VAL A 101 -0.12 2.94 -16.25
CA VAL A 101 0.14 3.28 -17.64
C VAL A 101 0.07 2.00 -18.45
N ASN A 102 -0.94 1.88 -19.29
CA ASN A 102 -1.28 0.66 -20.01
C ASN A 102 -1.05 0.76 -21.53
N SER A 103 -0.30 1.77 -22.00
CA SER A 103 0.12 1.85 -23.39
C SER A 103 1.61 2.11 -23.52
N ALA A 104 2.22 1.54 -24.55
CA ALA A 104 3.65 1.70 -24.84
C ALA A 104 3.99 3.16 -25.23
N SER A 105 3.08 3.86 -25.90
CA SER A 105 3.25 5.25 -26.29
C SER A 105 3.28 6.18 -25.07
N ALA A 106 2.32 6.03 -24.15
CA ALA A 106 2.28 6.79 -22.91
C ALA A 106 3.49 6.49 -22.01
N ALA A 107 3.86 5.21 -21.88
CA ALA A 107 5.06 4.81 -21.12
C ALA A 107 6.33 5.45 -21.70
N ARG A 108 6.49 5.41 -23.03
CA ARG A 108 7.64 6.03 -23.72
C ARG A 108 7.68 7.54 -23.46
N SER A 109 6.56 8.22 -23.60
CA SER A 109 6.46 9.67 -23.35
C SER A 109 6.87 10.01 -21.91
N LEU A 110 6.36 9.29 -20.92
CA LEU A 110 6.71 9.48 -19.51
C LEU A 110 8.18 9.20 -19.22
N PHE A 111 8.70 8.06 -19.66
CA PHE A 111 10.10 7.67 -19.38
C PHE A 111 11.11 8.53 -20.11
N LEU A 112 10.81 9.02 -21.31
CA LEU A 112 11.71 9.93 -22.04
C LEU A 112 11.58 11.38 -21.57
N GLY A 113 10.36 11.83 -21.27
CA GLY A 113 10.09 13.21 -20.86
C GLY A 113 10.47 13.51 -19.41
N GLN A 114 10.36 12.53 -18.50
CA GLN A 114 10.58 12.72 -17.06
C GLN A 114 11.61 11.74 -16.49
N ARG A 115 12.73 11.59 -17.14
CA ARG A 115 13.77 10.61 -16.78
C ARG A 115 14.21 10.69 -15.33
N GLU A 116 14.41 11.89 -14.80
CA GLU A 116 14.91 12.08 -13.43
C GLU A 116 13.87 11.61 -12.40
N ALA A 117 12.61 11.92 -12.60
CA ALA A 117 11.53 11.49 -11.71
C ALA A 117 11.30 9.97 -11.75
N MET A 118 11.47 9.35 -12.94
CA MET A 118 11.21 7.93 -13.16
C MET A 118 12.39 7.00 -12.81
N ASN A 119 13.58 7.53 -12.63
CA ASN A 119 14.78 6.73 -12.32
C ASN A 119 14.82 6.22 -10.89
N SER A 120 14.13 6.90 -9.95
CA SER A 120 14.13 6.52 -8.56
C SER A 120 13.17 5.34 -8.29
N ARG A 121 13.45 4.62 -7.22
CA ARG A 121 12.59 3.57 -6.67
C ARG A 121 12.27 3.90 -5.21
N PRO A 122 11.03 3.68 -4.75
CA PRO A 122 10.71 3.83 -3.34
C PRO A 122 11.49 2.81 -2.50
N LEU A 123 11.78 3.17 -1.27
CA LEU A 123 12.28 2.21 -0.29
C LEU A 123 11.15 1.27 0.10
N PHE A 124 11.29 -0.01 -0.22
CA PHE A 124 10.36 -1.04 0.20
C PHE A 124 10.72 -1.49 1.61
N TYR A 125 9.90 -1.14 2.59
CA TYR A 125 10.17 -1.43 4.00
C TYR A 125 10.46 -2.92 4.27
N VAL A 126 9.65 -3.81 3.69
CA VAL A 126 9.83 -5.25 3.88
C VAL A 126 11.15 -5.72 3.25
N LEU A 127 11.37 -5.38 1.97
CA LEU A 127 12.55 -5.82 1.24
C LEU A 127 13.84 -5.24 1.83
N HIS A 128 13.91 -3.92 2.00
CA HIS A 128 15.14 -3.25 2.42
C HIS A 128 15.32 -3.26 3.95
N GLY A 129 14.23 -3.14 4.71
CA GLY A 129 14.30 -3.07 6.17
C GLY A 129 14.34 -4.44 6.85
N LYS A 130 13.53 -5.39 6.38
CA LYS A 130 13.41 -6.70 7.03
C LYS A 130 14.26 -7.78 6.35
N VAL A 131 14.14 -7.94 5.04
CA VAL A 131 14.86 -9.00 4.31
C VAL A 131 16.35 -8.70 4.22
N GLN A 132 16.73 -7.44 3.91
CA GLN A 132 18.12 -7.02 3.81
C GLN A 132 18.72 -6.53 5.14
N GLY A 133 17.97 -6.61 6.25
CA GLY A 133 18.47 -6.29 7.59
C GLY A 133 18.95 -4.86 7.78
N GLY A 134 18.40 -3.89 7.04
CA GLY A 134 18.83 -2.50 7.09
C GLY A 134 20.18 -2.21 6.45
N SER A 135 20.79 -3.19 5.80
CA SER A 135 22.03 -3.01 5.03
C SER A 135 21.85 -1.99 3.91
N PRO A 136 22.92 -1.28 3.49
CA PRO A 136 22.84 -0.36 2.36
C PRO A 136 22.23 -1.06 1.14
N VAL A 137 21.22 -0.42 0.54
CA VAL A 137 20.55 -0.98 -0.63
C VAL A 137 21.52 -1.10 -1.78
N THR A 138 21.90 -2.33 -2.14
CA THR A 138 22.90 -2.64 -3.14
C THR A 138 22.32 -3.09 -4.48
N SER A 139 21.03 -3.35 -4.55
CA SER A 139 20.34 -3.79 -5.76
C SER A 139 20.36 -2.71 -6.85
N ILE A 140 20.67 -3.10 -8.10
CA ILE A 140 20.62 -2.21 -9.27
C ILE A 140 19.17 -1.81 -9.61
N GLY A 141 18.22 -2.74 -9.43
CA GLY A 141 16.83 -2.56 -9.85
C GLY A 141 15.96 -1.83 -8.83
N THR A 142 16.15 -2.10 -7.54
CA THR A 142 15.26 -1.64 -6.46
C THR A 142 15.81 -0.50 -5.61
N SER A 143 17.04 -0.03 -5.89
CA SER A 143 17.65 1.08 -5.16
C SER A 143 17.01 2.42 -5.51
N PRO A 144 16.83 3.31 -4.51
CA PRO A 144 16.60 4.73 -4.77
C PRO A 144 17.70 5.33 -5.63
N TRP A 145 17.34 6.38 -6.37
CA TRP A 145 18.31 7.07 -7.24
C TRP A 145 19.30 7.90 -6.41
N ASN A 146 20.54 7.43 -6.35
CA ASN A 146 21.66 8.08 -5.70
C ASN A 146 22.96 7.78 -6.45
N GLU A 147 24.07 8.41 -6.06
CA GLU A 147 25.36 8.24 -6.73
C GLU A 147 25.85 6.78 -6.72
N SER A 148 25.59 6.06 -5.65
CA SER A 148 25.92 4.63 -5.56
C SER A 148 25.11 3.80 -6.56
N CYS A 149 23.82 4.10 -6.72
CA CYS A 149 22.95 3.46 -7.72
C CYS A 149 23.42 3.78 -9.15
N LYS A 150 23.74 5.04 -9.43
CA LYS A 150 24.27 5.47 -10.73
C LYS A 150 25.55 4.70 -11.10
N ARG A 151 26.50 4.60 -10.15
CA ARG A 151 27.74 3.86 -10.36
C ARG A 151 27.50 2.39 -10.68
N ARG A 152 26.66 1.72 -9.89
CA ARG A 152 26.31 0.30 -10.13
C ARG A 152 25.63 0.09 -11.47
N ARG A 153 24.68 0.94 -11.84
CA ARG A 153 24.00 0.86 -13.16
C ARG A 153 24.99 1.09 -14.31
N LYS A 154 25.95 2.02 -14.17
CA LYS A 154 26.99 2.25 -15.17
C LYS A 154 27.87 1.00 -15.33
N ILE A 155 28.31 0.39 -14.24
CA ILE A 155 29.11 -0.85 -14.27
C ILE A 155 28.30 -1.98 -14.93
N GLY A 156 27.04 -2.17 -14.51
CA GLY A 156 26.15 -3.18 -15.10
C GLY A 156 25.95 -2.96 -16.60
N ALA A 157 25.69 -1.73 -17.02
CA ALA A 157 25.51 -1.42 -18.45
C ALA A 157 26.79 -1.68 -19.27
N THR A 158 27.96 -1.42 -18.69
CA THR A 158 29.27 -1.72 -19.34
C THR A 158 29.46 -3.24 -19.46
N ALA A 159 29.16 -4.00 -18.40
CA ALA A 159 29.35 -5.44 -18.41
C ALA A 159 28.30 -6.19 -19.27
N MET A 160 27.12 -5.59 -19.48
CA MET A 160 26.01 -6.21 -20.23
C MET A 160 25.81 -5.59 -21.63
N ASN A 161 26.78 -4.82 -22.14
CA ASN A 161 26.68 -4.34 -23.51
C ASN A 161 26.93 -5.49 -24.51
N LYS A 162 26.48 -5.33 -25.74
CA LYS A 162 26.54 -6.39 -26.76
C LYS A 162 27.95 -6.96 -26.93
N VAL A 163 28.96 -6.12 -27.00
CA VAL A 163 30.38 -6.53 -27.19
C VAL A 163 30.85 -7.40 -26.01
N ALA A 164 30.53 -6.99 -24.77
CA ALA A 164 30.92 -7.76 -23.60
C ALA A 164 30.17 -9.09 -23.55
N VAL A 165 28.85 -9.09 -23.83
CA VAL A 165 28.03 -10.31 -23.84
C VAL A 165 28.53 -11.29 -24.91
N ASP A 166 28.85 -10.82 -26.11
CA ASP A 166 29.36 -11.65 -27.18
C ASP A 166 30.71 -12.28 -26.79
N SER A 167 31.54 -11.58 -25.97
CA SER A 167 32.79 -12.13 -25.47
C SER A 167 32.65 -13.20 -24.37
N TYR A 168 31.50 -13.26 -23.71
CA TYR A 168 31.21 -14.26 -22.64
C TYR A 168 30.63 -15.57 -23.20
N GLN A 169 30.18 -15.58 -24.44
CA GLN A 169 29.70 -16.81 -25.05
C GLN A 169 30.89 -17.67 -25.48
N PRO A 170 30.95 -18.94 -25.04
CA PRO A 170 31.97 -19.84 -25.56
C PRO A 170 31.74 -19.99 -27.06
N VAL A 171 32.79 -19.76 -27.84
CA VAL A 171 32.78 -20.06 -29.28
C VAL A 171 32.68 -21.57 -29.42
N SER A 172 31.47 -22.07 -29.73
CA SER A 172 31.22 -23.48 -30.02
C SER A 172 31.57 -23.82 -31.48
#